data_2e5a8a0da6b7664799b27a1f95b90e2d
#
_entry.id   2e5a8a0da6b7664799b27a1f95b90e2d
#
_cell.length_a   1.000
_cell.length_b   1.000
_cell.length_c   1.000
_cell.angle_alpha   90.00
_cell.angle_beta   90.00
_cell.angle_gamma   90.00
#
_symmetry.space_group_name_H-M   'P 1'
#
loop_
_entity.id
_entity.type
_entity.pdbx_description
1 polymer ?
#
loop_
_entity_poly.entity_id
_entity_poly.type
_entity_poly.pdbx_seq_one_letter_code
_entity_poly.pdbx_strand_id
1 'polypeptide(L)'
;MLRAILPAMVLVSVLAMPASSAEPIELESVTIELPFGDMTYPPGPGVEAVSRNCNFCHSAGMVLYQPALSKSAWTKIVDKMIDVYKAPVSPDDIPEIVDYLMHIRGAE
;
A
#
# COMPACT_ATOMS: atom_id res chain seq x y z
N MET A 1 66.78 -45.72 30.54
CA MET A 1 65.49 -45.24 31.05
C MET A 1 64.74 -44.56 29.93
N LEU A 2 63.85 -45.30 29.23
CA LEU A 2 63.17 -44.80 28.06
C LEU A 2 61.76 -44.37 28.50
N ARG A 3 61.52 -43.07 28.52
CA ARG A 3 60.18 -42.49 28.82
C ARG A 3 59.38 -42.48 27.55
N ALA A 4 58.40 -43.38 27.45
CA ALA A 4 57.37 -43.36 26.42
C ALA A 4 56.40 -42.23 26.64
N ILE A 5 56.36 -41.28 25.72
CA ILE A 5 55.39 -40.20 25.65
C ILE A 5 54.20 -40.71 24.83
N LEU A 6 53.05 -40.99 25.49
CA LEU A 6 51.80 -41.28 24.78
C LEU A 6 51.19 -39.97 24.31
N PRO A 7 50.86 -39.84 23.03
CA PRO A 7 50.02 -38.70 22.59
C PRO A 7 48.55 -38.92 22.97
N ALA A 8 48.02 -38.01 23.74
CA ALA A 8 46.61 -37.95 24.04
C ALA A 8 45.84 -37.53 22.79
N MET A 9 45.12 -38.49 22.20
CA MET A 9 44.24 -38.29 21.07
C MET A 9 42.92 -37.67 21.57
N VAL A 10 42.77 -36.37 21.42
CA VAL A 10 41.53 -35.65 21.76
C VAL A 10 40.51 -35.95 20.64
N LEU A 11 39.54 -36.78 20.96
CA LEU A 11 38.40 -37.10 20.07
C LEU A 11 37.41 -35.92 20.12
N VAL A 12 37.48 -35.04 19.13
CA VAL A 12 36.48 -33.98 18.94
C VAL A 12 35.21 -34.61 18.35
N SER A 13 34.23 -34.87 19.19
CA SER A 13 32.92 -35.30 18.78
C SER A 13 32.16 -34.08 18.23
N VAL A 14 32.11 -33.95 16.92
CA VAL A 14 31.26 -32.98 16.23
C VAL A 14 29.81 -33.49 16.39
N LEU A 15 29.05 -32.85 17.26
CA LEU A 15 27.61 -33.04 17.36
C LEU A 15 26.98 -32.49 16.06
N ALA A 16 26.70 -33.38 15.12
CA ALA A 16 25.87 -33.08 13.95
C ALA A 16 24.44 -32.80 14.44
N MET A 17 24.09 -31.51 14.55
CA MET A 17 22.70 -31.12 14.73
C MET A 17 21.93 -31.49 13.47
N PRO A 18 20.80 -32.22 13.57
CA PRO A 18 19.96 -32.45 12.39
C PRO A 18 19.46 -31.07 11.90
N ALA A 19 19.79 -30.74 10.68
CA ALA A 19 19.18 -29.60 10.01
C ALA A 19 17.68 -29.90 9.88
N SER A 20 16.85 -29.23 10.66
CA SER A 20 15.40 -29.28 10.51
C SER A 20 15.08 -28.64 9.15
N SER A 21 14.86 -29.46 8.13
CA SER A 21 14.31 -28.98 6.88
C SER A 21 12.87 -28.53 7.15
N ALA A 22 12.63 -27.22 7.03
CA ALA A 22 11.26 -26.73 7.00
C ALA A 22 10.52 -27.42 5.86
N GLU A 23 9.31 -27.92 6.13
CA GLU A 23 8.48 -28.48 5.07
C GLU A 23 8.28 -27.45 3.96
N PRO A 24 8.36 -27.84 2.70
CA PRO A 24 8.15 -26.91 1.59
C PRO A 24 6.72 -26.36 1.68
N ILE A 25 6.59 -25.04 1.56
CA ILE A 25 5.29 -24.37 1.48
C ILE A 25 4.69 -24.74 0.13
N GLU A 26 3.58 -25.44 0.14
CA GLU A 26 2.82 -25.77 -1.06
C GLU A 26 1.92 -24.57 -1.40
N LEU A 27 2.21 -23.92 -2.52
CA LEU A 27 1.45 -22.78 -3.00
C LEU A 27 0.41 -23.26 -4.01
N GLU A 28 -0.87 -23.10 -3.67
CA GLU A 28 -1.98 -23.33 -4.61
C GLU A 28 -2.38 -22.02 -5.28
N SER A 29 -2.50 -22.06 -6.60
CA SER A 29 -3.05 -20.93 -7.36
C SER A 29 -4.56 -20.96 -7.29
N VAL A 30 -5.16 -19.91 -6.74
CA VAL A 30 -6.61 -19.72 -6.70
C VAL A 30 -7.01 -18.63 -7.66
N THR A 31 -7.92 -18.94 -8.56
CA THR A 31 -8.54 -17.92 -9.42
C THR A 31 -9.74 -17.34 -8.69
N ILE A 32 -9.70 -16.05 -8.42
CA ILE A 32 -10.82 -15.32 -7.83
C ILE A 32 -11.34 -14.30 -8.84
N GLU A 33 -12.66 -14.18 -8.96
CA GLU A 33 -13.26 -13.05 -9.64
C GLU A 33 -13.29 -11.85 -8.69
N LEU A 34 -12.51 -10.83 -9.02
CA LEU A 34 -12.57 -9.59 -8.27
C LEU A 34 -13.85 -8.84 -8.65
N PRO A 35 -14.63 -8.35 -7.67
CA PRO A 35 -15.74 -7.48 -7.99
C PRO A 35 -15.20 -6.26 -8.76
N PHE A 36 -15.99 -5.76 -9.70
CA PHE A 36 -15.68 -4.47 -10.32
C PHE A 36 -15.55 -3.45 -9.20
N GLY A 37 -14.34 -2.93 -9.03
CA GLY A 37 -14.07 -1.92 -8.02
C GLY A 37 -14.88 -0.65 -8.30
N ASP A 38 -14.94 0.24 -7.32
CA ASP A 38 -15.58 1.54 -7.46
C ASP A 38 -14.77 2.39 -8.45
N MET A 39 -15.12 2.22 -9.72
CA MET A 39 -14.45 2.85 -10.85
C MET A 39 -14.94 4.27 -11.11
N THR A 40 -16.11 4.61 -10.54
CA THR A 40 -16.79 5.88 -10.78
C THR A 40 -17.10 6.58 -9.48
N TYR A 41 -17.01 7.89 -9.51
CA TYR A 41 -17.43 8.74 -8.41
C TYR A 41 -18.98 8.85 -8.38
N PRO A 42 -19.60 8.95 -7.19
CA PRO A 42 -21.02 9.24 -7.06
C PRO A 42 -21.40 10.53 -7.80
N PRO A 43 -22.60 10.60 -8.40
CA PRO A 43 -23.05 11.82 -9.04
C PRO A 43 -23.20 12.97 -8.05
N GLY A 44 -22.85 14.16 -8.47
CA GLY A 44 -22.97 15.38 -7.65
C GLY A 44 -22.23 16.57 -8.26
N PRO A 45 -22.44 17.78 -7.75
CA PRO A 45 -21.69 18.95 -8.19
C PRO A 45 -20.18 18.73 -8.02
N GLY A 46 -19.40 18.97 -9.07
CA GLY A 46 -17.95 18.77 -9.05
C GLY A 46 -17.46 17.38 -9.45
N VAL A 47 -18.37 16.41 -9.70
CA VAL A 47 -17.98 15.05 -10.09
C VAL A 47 -17.12 15.02 -11.36
N GLU A 48 -17.42 15.91 -12.32
CA GLU A 48 -16.66 15.97 -13.56
C GLU A 48 -15.23 16.48 -13.34
N ALA A 49 -15.07 17.51 -12.48
CA ALA A 49 -13.76 18.03 -12.12
C ALA A 49 -12.91 16.96 -11.43
N VAL A 50 -13.48 16.23 -10.47
CA VAL A 50 -12.79 15.13 -9.78
C VAL A 50 -12.47 14.00 -10.75
N SER A 51 -13.44 13.54 -11.53
CA SER A 51 -13.24 12.44 -12.48
C SER A 51 -12.14 12.74 -13.51
N ARG A 52 -12.16 13.96 -14.06
CA ARG A 52 -11.19 14.42 -15.04
C ARG A 52 -9.77 14.51 -14.47
N ASN A 53 -9.63 14.99 -13.25
CA ASN A 53 -8.33 15.25 -12.64
C ASN A 53 -7.79 14.06 -11.83
N CYS A 54 -8.63 13.31 -11.14
CA CYS A 54 -8.19 12.27 -10.19
C CYS A 54 -8.08 10.89 -10.83
N ASN A 55 -8.95 10.51 -11.77
CA ASN A 55 -8.90 9.19 -12.41
C ASN A 55 -7.71 9.02 -13.36
N PHE A 56 -6.92 10.05 -13.53
CA PHE A 56 -5.73 9.99 -14.40
C PHE A 56 -4.65 9.05 -13.86
N CYS A 57 -4.53 8.93 -12.54
CA CYS A 57 -3.46 8.17 -11.89
C CYS A 57 -3.95 6.96 -11.09
N HIS A 58 -5.15 7.00 -10.54
CA HIS A 58 -5.72 5.93 -9.72
C HIS A 58 -7.25 5.89 -9.82
N SER A 59 -7.86 4.79 -9.38
CA SER A 59 -9.30 4.63 -9.42
C SER A 59 -10.03 5.49 -8.38
N ALA A 60 -11.33 5.74 -8.61
CA ALA A 60 -12.17 6.45 -7.66
C ALA A 60 -12.20 5.77 -6.27
N GLY A 61 -12.11 4.44 -6.23
CA GLY A 61 -12.09 3.68 -4.99
C GLY A 61 -11.02 4.13 -4.00
N MET A 62 -9.85 4.59 -4.49
CA MET A 62 -8.81 5.10 -3.61
C MET A 62 -9.25 6.33 -2.81
N VAL A 63 -10.16 7.12 -3.34
CA VAL A 63 -10.76 8.28 -2.65
C VAL A 63 -11.98 7.86 -1.84
N LEU A 64 -12.84 7.03 -2.43
CA LEU A 64 -14.11 6.63 -1.81
C LEU A 64 -13.94 5.85 -0.51
N TYR A 65 -12.85 5.12 -0.36
CA TYR A 65 -12.53 4.36 0.86
C TYR A 65 -11.72 5.16 1.89
N GLN A 66 -11.42 6.43 1.64
CA GLN A 66 -10.82 7.27 2.67
C GLN A 66 -11.80 7.51 3.82
N PRO A 67 -11.31 7.72 5.05
CA PRO A 67 -12.16 8.18 6.13
C PRO A 67 -12.76 9.55 5.81
N ALA A 68 -13.82 9.92 6.51
CA ALA A 68 -14.34 11.28 6.44
C ALA A 68 -13.29 12.28 6.97
N LEU A 69 -12.96 13.29 6.18
CA LEU A 69 -11.90 14.24 6.48
C LEU A 69 -12.43 15.68 6.46
N SER A 70 -11.78 16.54 7.24
CA SER A 70 -12.08 17.98 7.21
C SER A 70 -11.70 18.61 5.88
N LYS A 71 -12.29 19.77 5.58
CA LYS A 71 -11.97 20.54 4.37
C LYS A 71 -10.46 20.83 4.26
N SER A 72 -9.83 21.21 5.38
CA SER A 72 -8.39 21.50 5.39
C SER A 72 -7.55 20.25 5.11
N ALA A 73 -7.97 19.07 5.56
CA ALA A 73 -7.29 17.83 5.28
C ALA A 73 -7.42 17.44 3.80
N TRP A 74 -8.61 17.58 3.22
CA TRP A 74 -8.82 17.35 1.79
C TRP A 74 -8.01 18.31 0.93
N THR A 75 -7.97 19.61 1.29
CA THR A 75 -7.12 20.58 0.59
C THR A 75 -5.65 20.15 0.59
N LYS A 76 -5.11 19.76 1.75
CA LYS A 76 -3.72 19.29 1.84
C LYS A 76 -3.46 18.02 1.00
N ILE A 77 -4.44 17.13 0.86
CA ILE A 77 -4.32 15.95 0.00
C ILE A 77 -4.27 16.37 -1.46
N VAL A 78 -5.14 17.28 -1.90
CA VAL A 78 -5.13 17.80 -3.28
C VAL A 78 -3.81 18.50 -3.57
N ASP A 79 -3.35 19.38 -2.67
CA ASP A 79 -2.05 20.05 -2.79
C ASP A 79 -0.90 19.03 -2.92
N LYS A 80 -0.93 17.97 -2.10
CA LYS A 80 0.06 16.91 -2.18
C LYS A 80 0.05 16.19 -3.53
N MET A 81 -1.12 15.93 -4.12
CA MET A 81 -1.21 15.33 -5.46
C MET A 81 -0.57 16.24 -6.51
N ILE A 82 -0.74 17.54 -6.39
CA ILE A 82 -0.17 18.54 -7.32
C ILE A 82 1.33 18.71 -7.07
N ASP A 83 1.73 18.99 -5.84
CA ASP A 83 3.09 19.40 -5.54
C ASP A 83 4.09 18.25 -5.53
N VAL A 84 3.69 17.10 -4.98
CA VAL A 84 4.56 15.94 -4.82
C VAL A 84 4.44 14.99 -6.01
N TYR A 85 3.21 14.62 -6.36
CA TYR A 85 2.96 13.63 -7.41
C TYR A 85 2.78 14.25 -8.80
N LYS A 86 2.81 15.58 -8.90
CA LYS A 86 2.73 16.32 -10.16
C LYS A 86 1.45 16.07 -10.95
N ALA A 87 0.34 15.87 -10.23
CA ALA A 87 -0.96 15.73 -10.87
C ALA A 87 -1.30 16.98 -11.68
N PRO A 88 -1.73 16.83 -12.94
CA PRO A 88 -1.99 17.97 -13.84
C PRO A 88 -3.37 18.61 -13.56
N VAL A 89 -3.59 19.05 -12.33
CA VAL A 89 -4.84 19.68 -11.92
C VAL A 89 -4.81 21.16 -12.24
N SER A 90 -5.87 21.64 -12.90
CA SER A 90 -6.02 23.09 -13.13
C SER A 90 -6.28 23.80 -11.79
N PRO A 91 -5.60 24.92 -11.53
CA PRO A 91 -5.88 25.74 -10.33
C PRO A 91 -7.36 26.13 -10.19
N ASP A 92 -8.05 26.33 -11.29
CA ASP A 92 -9.47 26.69 -11.30
C ASP A 92 -10.39 25.55 -10.84
N ASP A 93 -9.95 24.29 -10.99
CA ASP A 93 -10.70 23.11 -10.59
C ASP A 93 -10.53 22.78 -9.09
N ILE A 94 -9.49 23.30 -8.43
CA ILE A 94 -9.18 22.93 -7.03
C ILE A 94 -10.33 23.20 -6.06
N PRO A 95 -10.98 24.36 -6.05
CA PRO A 95 -12.09 24.61 -5.14
C PRO A 95 -13.26 23.63 -5.35
N GLU A 96 -13.61 23.38 -6.61
CA GLU A 96 -14.69 22.47 -6.97
C GLU A 96 -14.38 21.04 -6.57
N ILE A 97 -13.14 20.59 -6.76
CA ILE A 97 -12.66 19.27 -6.33
C ILE A 97 -12.79 19.13 -4.81
N VAL A 98 -12.30 20.10 -4.04
CA VAL A 98 -12.34 20.07 -2.58
C VAL A 98 -13.78 20.07 -2.07
N ASP A 99 -14.65 20.88 -2.65
CA ASP A 99 -16.06 20.95 -2.27
C ASP A 99 -16.78 19.64 -2.58
N TYR A 100 -16.49 19.01 -3.72
CA TYR A 100 -17.02 17.68 -4.03
C TYR A 100 -16.53 16.62 -3.03
N LEU A 101 -15.23 16.61 -2.69
CA LEU A 101 -14.68 15.66 -1.71
C LEU A 101 -15.32 15.85 -0.33
N MET A 102 -15.62 17.09 0.06
CA MET A 102 -16.38 17.37 1.26
C MET A 102 -17.82 16.85 1.19
N HIS A 103 -18.43 16.94 0.03
CA HIS A 103 -19.79 16.42 -0.17
C HIS A 103 -19.89 14.91 0.01
N ILE A 104 -18.94 14.16 -0.53
CA ILE A 104 -18.97 12.68 -0.51
C ILE A 104 -18.28 12.06 0.70
N ARG A 105 -17.25 12.71 1.25
CA ARG A 105 -16.37 12.19 2.32
C ARG A 105 -15.89 13.28 3.28
N GLY A 106 -16.72 14.31 3.51
CA GLY A 106 -16.41 15.35 4.48
C GLY A 106 -16.74 14.95 5.91
N ALA A 107 -15.90 15.40 6.86
CA ALA A 107 -16.19 15.46 8.28
C ALA A 107 -16.41 16.91 8.70
N GLU A 108 -17.37 17.14 9.60
CA GLU A 108 -17.61 18.45 10.22
C GLU A 108 -16.46 18.85 11.15
#